data_a07cb801cd44c0ed0a32a5a90e5d5fc5
#
_entry.id   a07cb801cd44c0ed0a32a5a90e5d5fc5
#
_cell.length_a   1.000
_cell.length_b   1.000
_cell.length_c   1.000
_cell.angle_alpha   90.00
_cell.angle_beta   90.00
_cell.angle_gamma   90.00
#
_symmetry.space_group_name_H-M   'P 1'
#
loop_
_entity.id
_entity.type
_entity.pdbx_description
1 polymer ?
#
loop_
_entity_poly.entity_id
_entity_poly.type
_entity_poly.pdbx_seq_one_letter_code
_entity_poly.pdbx_strand_id
1 'polypeptide(L)'
;MKAVIYTRTSSLTDRQNNDRQVSDLTNYADVNGIDVVKVFNEKISGAKRNEERPVLMACLEFAEADNIDIILCSELSRFGRAIWEVLEAVKYCVDRRINVFFQKENLRILDENGKVDGIMAIYISCLSFCAEKERENIAFRLNSGRRLAIERGVRMGRKIGSIKTHEQKANEYKDIIKCLRKGYSVASTYAICKEKGVKCSISTIKRIKKEFIR
;
A
#
# COMPACT_ATOMS: atom_id res chain seq x y z
N MET A 1 28.65 -9.75 -11.64
CA MET A 1 27.46 -9.46 -10.79
C MET A 1 26.41 -8.89 -11.70
N LYS A 2 25.18 -9.46 -11.68
CA LYS A 2 24.06 -9.01 -12.50
C LYS A 2 23.23 -8.00 -11.73
N ALA A 3 22.84 -6.90 -12.37
CA ALA A 3 22.00 -5.88 -11.76
C ALA A 3 20.82 -5.50 -12.62
N VAL A 4 19.81 -4.94 -11.98
CA VAL A 4 18.75 -4.17 -12.63
C VAL A 4 18.76 -2.75 -12.09
N ILE A 5 18.40 -1.78 -12.91
CA ILE A 5 18.25 -0.39 -12.50
C ILE A 5 16.77 -0.11 -12.28
N TYR A 6 16.44 0.50 -11.14
CA TYR A 6 15.10 1.02 -10.87
C TYR A 6 15.13 2.53 -10.70
N THR A 7 14.30 3.23 -11.47
CA THR A 7 14.14 4.68 -11.39
C THR A 7 12.67 5.07 -11.25
N ARG A 8 12.41 6.23 -10.62
CA ARG A 8 11.07 6.79 -10.50
C ARG A 8 11.05 8.29 -10.72
N THR A 9 10.11 8.74 -11.53
CA THR A 9 9.84 10.16 -11.77
C THR A 9 8.38 10.52 -11.50
N SER A 10 8.13 11.76 -11.05
CA SER A 10 6.82 12.20 -10.59
C SER A 10 5.93 12.77 -11.70
N SER A 11 6.48 13.17 -12.85
CA SER A 11 5.72 13.79 -13.94
C SER A 11 6.20 13.37 -15.32
N LEU A 12 5.33 13.59 -16.33
CA LEU A 12 5.64 13.33 -17.73
C LEU A 12 6.73 14.28 -18.31
N THR A 13 6.95 15.41 -17.65
CA THR A 13 7.94 16.45 -18.04
C THR A 13 9.36 16.16 -17.53
N ASP A 14 9.52 15.20 -16.62
CA ASP A 14 10.81 14.86 -15.97
C ASP A 14 11.65 13.82 -16.74
N ARG A 15 11.58 13.79 -18.08
CA ARG A 15 12.42 12.88 -18.89
C ARG A 15 13.90 13.08 -18.60
N GLN A 16 14.37 14.31 -18.57
CA GLN A 16 15.79 14.62 -18.30
C GLN A 16 16.26 14.10 -16.95
N ASN A 17 15.42 14.14 -15.93
CA ASN A 17 15.75 13.63 -14.60
C ASN A 17 15.82 12.08 -14.57
N ASN A 18 14.95 11.42 -15.34
CA ASN A 18 14.99 9.96 -15.47
C ASN A 18 16.24 9.51 -16.21
N ASP A 19 16.53 10.13 -17.37
CA ASP A 19 17.68 9.78 -18.20
C ASP A 19 18.99 10.02 -17.42
N ARG A 20 19.05 11.08 -16.63
CA ARG A 20 20.17 11.34 -15.72
C ARG A 20 20.33 10.24 -14.66
N GLN A 21 19.24 9.82 -13.96
CA GLN A 21 19.30 8.75 -12.97
C GLN A 21 19.81 7.43 -13.61
N VAL A 22 19.29 7.07 -14.78
CA VAL A 22 19.75 5.88 -15.51
C VAL A 22 21.23 6.00 -15.87
N SER A 23 21.65 7.15 -16.43
CA SER A 23 23.04 7.38 -16.81
C SER A 23 24.00 7.28 -15.61
N ASP A 24 23.64 7.93 -14.50
CA ASP A 24 24.48 7.93 -13.28
C ASP A 24 24.63 6.51 -12.73
N LEU A 25 23.54 5.72 -12.71
CA LEU A 25 23.56 4.33 -12.22
C LEU A 25 24.27 3.37 -13.19
N THR A 26 24.14 3.61 -14.51
CA THR A 26 24.87 2.83 -15.52
C THR A 26 26.37 3.09 -15.41
N ASN A 27 26.79 4.34 -15.28
CA ASN A 27 28.20 4.70 -15.08
C ASN A 27 28.75 4.07 -13.79
N TYR A 28 27.93 4.04 -12.71
CA TYR A 28 28.33 3.35 -11.48
C TYR A 28 28.51 1.84 -11.70
N ALA A 29 27.59 1.22 -12.45
CA ALA A 29 27.67 -0.20 -12.77
C ALA A 29 28.92 -0.51 -13.58
N ASP A 30 29.20 0.26 -14.63
CA ASP A 30 30.37 0.10 -15.50
C ASP A 30 31.70 0.18 -14.72
N VAL A 31 31.84 1.21 -13.86
CA VAL A 31 33.04 1.38 -13.02
C VAL A 31 33.23 0.23 -12.04
N ASN A 32 32.14 -0.40 -11.57
CA ASN A 32 32.21 -1.51 -10.61
C ASN A 32 32.13 -2.89 -11.25
N GLY A 33 32.17 -3.00 -12.59
CA GLY A 33 32.11 -4.28 -13.31
C GLY A 33 30.78 -5.02 -13.11
N ILE A 34 29.66 -4.28 -13.01
CA ILE A 34 28.33 -4.79 -12.79
C ILE A 34 27.60 -4.84 -14.13
N ASP A 35 27.05 -5.98 -14.50
CA ASP A 35 26.27 -6.18 -15.73
C ASP A 35 24.80 -5.77 -15.52
N VAL A 36 24.36 -4.71 -16.18
CA VAL A 36 22.99 -4.20 -16.10
C VAL A 36 22.13 -4.91 -17.13
N VAL A 37 21.32 -5.86 -16.68
CA VAL A 37 20.48 -6.69 -17.57
C VAL A 37 19.15 -6.04 -17.93
N LYS A 38 18.62 -5.13 -17.10
CA LYS A 38 17.35 -4.47 -17.36
C LYS A 38 17.19 -3.17 -16.60
N VAL A 39 16.40 -2.25 -17.18
CA VAL A 39 16.04 -0.96 -16.56
C VAL A 39 14.54 -0.88 -16.38
N PHE A 40 14.10 -0.58 -15.17
CA PHE A 40 12.70 -0.37 -14.80
C PHE A 40 12.45 1.11 -14.52
N ASN A 41 11.64 1.75 -15.37
CA ASN A 41 11.33 3.17 -15.26
C ASN A 41 9.89 3.37 -14.84
N GLU A 42 9.65 3.87 -13.64
CA GLU A 42 8.32 4.15 -13.12
C GLU A 42 7.98 5.64 -13.24
N LYS A 43 6.85 5.92 -13.91
CA LYS A 43 6.28 7.26 -14.01
C LYS A 43 5.04 7.34 -13.15
N ILE A 44 5.21 7.71 -11.89
CA ILE A 44 4.10 7.73 -10.94
C ILE A 44 4.35 8.77 -9.86
N SER A 45 3.28 9.42 -9.39
CA SER A 45 3.35 10.28 -8.22
C SER A 45 3.80 9.47 -7.01
N GLY A 46 4.79 9.98 -6.28
CA GLY A 46 5.27 9.33 -5.04
C GLY A 46 4.22 9.24 -3.92
N ALA A 47 3.00 9.79 -4.13
CA ALA A 47 1.91 9.70 -3.18
C ALA A 47 1.15 8.36 -3.24
N LYS A 48 1.36 7.53 -4.26
CA LYS A 48 0.73 6.21 -4.37
C LYS A 48 1.46 5.18 -3.51
N ARG A 49 0.70 4.28 -2.88
CA ARG A 49 1.22 3.16 -2.08
C ARG A 49 2.05 2.22 -2.95
N ASN A 50 2.97 1.48 -2.33
CA ASN A 50 3.84 0.53 -3.05
C ASN A 50 3.03 -0.53 -3.81
N GLU A 51 1.90 -1.02 -3.25
CA GLU A 51 0.98 -1.95 -3.91
C GLU A 51 0.35 -1.38 -5.21
N GLU A 52 0.28 -0.06 -5.32
CA GLU A 52 -0.22 0.66 -6.51
C GLU A 52 0.90 1.00 -7.49
N ARG A 53 2.12 0.44 -7.28
CA ARG A 53 3.34 0.71 -8.04
C ARG A 53 3.77 -0.52 -8.84
N PRO A 54 3.10 -0.78 -9.97
CA PRO A 54 3.27 -2.02 -10.71
C PRO A 54 4.69 -2.22 -11.25
N VAL A 55 5.42 -1.13 -11.54
CA VAL A 55 6.80 -1.23 -12.07
C VAL A 55 7.79 -1.57 -10.96
N LEU A 56 7.60 -1.03 -9.73
CA LEU A 56 8.42 -1.42 -8.59
C LEU A 56 8.22 -2.90 -8.28
N MET A 57 6.96 -3.35 -8.20
CA MET A 57 6.65 -4.75 -7.93
C MET A 57 7.23 -5.67 -9.01
N ALA A 58 7.06 -5.32 -10.28
CA ALA A 58 7.64 -6.07 -11.38
C ALA A 58 9.19 -6.10 -11.35
N CYS A 59 9.83 -5.03 -10.87
CA CYS A 59 11.28 -5.00 -10.67
C CYS A 59 11.72 -5.97 -9.57
N LEU A 60 11.00 -5.97 -8.43
CA LEU A 60 11.31 -6.85 -7.31
C LEU A 60 11.06 -8.33 -7.65
N GLU A 61 9.94 -8.64 -8.30
CA GLU A 61 9.61 -9.99 -8.78
C GLU A 61 10.64 -10.49 -9.81
N PHE A 62 11.05 -9.61 -10.73
CA PHE A 62 12.09 -9.94 -11.71
C PHE A 62 13.44 -10.24 -11.04
N ALA A 63 13.81 -9.43 -10.04
CA ALA A 63 15.06 -9.62 -9.31
C ALA A 63 15.08 -10.97 -8.57
N GLU A 64 13.94 -11.40 -8.00
CA GLU A 64 13.80 -12.69 -7.35
C GLU A 64 13.85 -13.87 -8.36
N ALA A 65 13.09 -13.76 -9.46
CA ALA A 65 12.92 -14.84 -10.44
C ALA A 65 14.20 -15.10 -11.26
N ASP A 66 14.90 -14.04 -11.66
CA ASP A 66 16.09 -14.13 -12.52
C ASP A 66 17.42 -14.16 -11.75
N ASN A 67 17.38 -14.35 -10.43
CA ASN A 67 18.55 -14.37 -9.53
C ASN A 67 19.46 -13.16 -9.77
N ILE A 68 18.88 -11.97 -9.71
CA ILE A 68 19.60 -10.71 -9.81
C ILE A 68 20.37 -10.46 -8.50
N ASP A 69 21.66 -10.18 -8.61
CA ASP A 69 22.51 -9.97 -7.45
C ASP A 69 22.18 -8.67 -6.72
N ILE A 70 21.81 -7.61 -7.46
CA ILE A 70 21.57 -6.29 -6.87
C ILE A 70 20.62 -5.43 -7.73
N ILE A 71 19.75 -4.67 -7.06
CA ILE A 71 18.99 -3.58 -7.68
C ILE A 71 19.74 -2.27 -7.43
N LEU A 72 20.02 -1.51 -8.48
CA LEU A 72 20.62 -0.19 -8.39
C LEU A 72 19.51 0.87 -8.39
N CYS A 73 19.51 1.72 -7.38
CA CYS A 73 18.54 2.80 -7.22
C CYS A 73 19.26 4.12 -6.87
N SER A 74 18.80 5.24 -7.39
CA SER A 74 19.46 6.53 -7.17
C SER A 74 19.36 7.00 -5.71
N GLU A 75 18.22 6.82 -5.08
CA GLU A 75 17.99 7.22 -3.68
C GLU A 75 16.82 6.44 -3.06
N LEU A 76 16.80 6.36 -1.75
CA LEU A 76 15.84 5.61 -0.96
C LEU A 76 14.40 6.11 -1.13
N SER A 77 14.23 7.41 -1.39
CA SER A 77 12.92 8.03 -1.68
C SER A 77 12.25 7.49 -2.95
N ARG A 78 12.98 6.77 -3.81
CA ARG A 78 12.39 6.10 -4.98
C ARG A 78 11.57 4.87 -4.59
N PHE A 79 11.92 4.22 -3.48
CA PHE A 79 11.19 3.06 -2.95
C PHE A 79 9.88 3.44 -2.25
N GLY A 80 9.77 4.63 -1.69
CA GLY A 80 8.55 5.14 -1.07
C GLY A 80 8.68 6.63 -0.77
N ARG A 81 7.56 7.34 -0.68
CA ARG A 81 7.54 8.76 -0.29
C ARG A 81 7.41 8.90 1.23
N ALA A 82 6.56 8.09 1.82
CA ALA A 82 6.39 8.02 3.25
C ALA A 82 7.39 7.02 3.85
N ILE A 83 7.85 7.31 5.05
CA ILE A 83 8.85 6.51 5.75
C ILE A 83 8.40 5.05 5.87
N TRP A 84 7.14 4.80 6.18
CA TRP A 84 6.58 3.44 6.31
C TRP A 84 6.55 2.67 4.99
N GLU A 85 6.34 3.34 3.84
CA GLU A 85 6.39 2.70 2.51
C GLU A 85 7.81 2.21 2.19
N VAL A 86 8.81 3.03 2.55
CA VAL A 86 10.23 2.66 2.40
C VAL A 86 10.55 1.45 3.29
N LEU A 87 10.09 1.47 4.56
CA LEU A 87 10.31 0.37 5.50
C LEU A 87 9.65 -0.93 5.01
N GLU A 88 8.43 -0.87 4.47
CA GLU A 88 7.75 -2.02 3.89
C GLU A 88 8.50 -2.59 2.69
N ALA A 89 8.97 -1.73 1.78
CA ALA A 89 9.74 -2.15 0.62
C ALA A 89 11.10 -2.76 1.02
N VAL A 90 11.81 -2.14 1.98
CA VAL A 90 13.08 -2.68 2.50
C VAL A 90 12.85 -4.03 3.18
N LYS A 91 11.79 -4.16 4.01
CA LYS A 91 11.42 -5.43 4.62
C LYS A 91 11.13 -6.50 3.57
N TYR A 92 10.37 -6.17 2.54
CA TYR A 92 10.11 -7.08 1.42
C TYR A 92 11.41 -7.60 0.79
N CYS A 93 12.38 -6.71 0.57
CA CYS A 93 13.69 -7.08 0.03
C CYS A 93 14.48 -7.99 0.98
N VAL A 94 14.51 -7.66 2.29
CA VAL A 94 15.19 -8.47 3.32
C VAL A 94 14.59 -9.88 3.38
N ASP A 95 13.25 -9.99 3.47
CA ASP A 95 12.55 -11.28 3.60
C ASP A 95 12.81 -12.21 2.40
N ARG A 96 13.09 -11.63 1.21
CA ARG A 96 13.38 -12.36 -0.04
C ARG A 96 14.83 -12.38 -0.45
N ARG A 97 15.72 -11.85 0.39
CA ARG A 97 17.17 -11.74 0.13
C ARG A 97 17.49 -10.99 -1.17
N ILE A 98 16.69 -9.99 -1.52
CA ILE A 98 16.94 -9.10 -2.66
C ILE A 98 17.84 -7.97 -2.17
N ASN A 99 19.05 -7.85 -2.71
CA ASN A 99 19.93 -6.74 -2.37
C ASN A 99 19.59 -5.50 -3.19
N VAL A 100 19.67 -4.32 -2.57
CA VAL A 100 19.46 -3.03 -3.22
C VAL A 100 20.56 -2.08 -2.79
N PHE A 101 21.12 -1.35 -3.75
CA PHE A 101 22.06 -0.28 -3.50
C PHE A 101 21.43 1.07 -3.79
N PHE A 102 21.44 1.95 -2.81
CA PHE A 102 21.01 3.33 -2.90
C PHE A 102 22.22 4.25 -3.06
N GLN A 103 22.42 4.75 -4.29
CA GLN A 103 23.64 5.48 -4.67
C GLN A 103 23.85 6.74 -3.83
N LYS A 104 22.80 7.55 -3.65
CA LYS A 104 22.90 8.85 -2.94
C LYS A 104 23.25 8.68 -1.46
N GLU A 105 22.66 7.71 -0.81
CA GLU A 105 22.91 7.39 0.59
C GLU A 105 24.15 6.50 0.77
N ASN A 106 24.69 5.93 -0.31
CA ASN A 106 25.74 4.93 -0.31
C ASN A 106 25.44 3.75 0.63
N LEU A 107 24.19 3.26 0.56
CA LEU A 107 23.71 2.19 1.43
C LEU A 107 23.32 0.96 0.63
N ARG A 108 23.62 -0.22 1.19
CA ARG A 108 23.09 -1.52 0.72
C ARG A 108 22.14 -2.10 1.74
N ILE A 109 21.13 -2.85 1.28
CA ILE A 109 20.21 -3.54 2.21
C ILE A 109 20.93 -4.73 2.85
N LEU A 110 21.66 -5.51 2.06
CA LEU A 110 22.34 -6.72 2.52
C LEU A 110 23.86 -6.57 2.37
N ASP A 111 24.58 -7.13 3.33
CA ASP A 111 26.04 -7.30 3.29
C ASP A 111 26.45 -8.46 2.36
N GLU A 112 27.76 -8.72 2.27
CA GLU A 112 28.32 -9.81 1.46
C GLU A 112 27.88 -11.22 1.93
N ASN A 113 27.45 -11.35 3.18
CA ASN A 113 26.97 -12.59 3.77
C ASN A 113 25.43 -12.75 3.64
N GLY A 114 24.75 -11.83 2.96
CA GLY A 114 23.30 -11.82 2.79
C GLY A 114 22.54 -11.47 4.08
N LYS A 115 23.19 -10.85 5.06
CA LYS A 115 22.58 -10.30 6.27
C LYS A 115 22.31 -8.81 6.05
N VAL A 116 21.37 -8.27 6.83
CA VAL A 116 21.11 -6.83 6.79
C VAL A 116 22.40 -6.08 7.16
N ASP A 117 22.79 -5.17 6.28
CA ASP A 117 23.96 -4.32 6.50
C ASP A 117 23.84 -3.52 7.80
N GLY A 118 24.94 -3.41 8.56
CA GLY A 118 24.92 -2.78 9.89
C GLY A 118 24.49 -1.31 9.86
N ILE A 119 24.91 -0.55 8.84
CA ILE A 119 24.51 0.85 8.67
C ILE A 119 23.04 0.91 8.26
N MET A 120 22.58 0.02 7.39
CA MET A 120 21.17 -0.11 7.01
C MET A 120 20.31 -0.47 8.23
N ALA A 121 20.74 -1.34 9.11
CA ALA A 121 20.00 -1.68 10.34
C ALA A 121 19.79 -0.46 11.24
N ILE A 122 20.82 0.38 11.41
CA ILE A 122 20.71 1.64 12.15
C ILE A 122 19.74 2.59 11.43
N TYR A 123 19.86 2.71 10.11
CA TYR A 123 19.01 3.57 9.30
C TYR A 123 17.53 3.16 9.39
N ILE A 124 17.23 1.87 9.28
CA ILE A 124 15.89 1.31 9.47
C ILE A 124 15.35 1.64 10.87
N SER A 125 16.17 1.52 11.90
CA SER A 125 15.78 1.83 13.28
C SER A 125 15.42 3.31 13.44
N CYS A 126 16.22 4.21 12.90
CA CYS A 126 15.96 5.65 12.89
C CYS A 126 14.68 6.00 12.11
N LEU A 127 14.49 5.41 10.92
CA LEU A 127 13.27 5.62 10.13
C LEU A 127 12.03 5.10 10.85
N SER A 128 12.13 3.94 11.51
CA SER A 128 11.03 3.36 12.29
C SER A 128 10.60 4.28 13.43
N PHE A 129 11.56 4.81 14.16
CA PHE A 129 11.30 5.80 15.21
C PHE A 129 10.65 7.08 14.67
N CYS A 130 11.16 7.62 13.56
CA CYS A 130 10.57 8.79 12.91
C CYS A 130 9.13 8.53 12.44
N ALA A 131 8.87 7.35 11.86
CA ALA A 131 7.52 6.95 11.43
C ALA A 131 6.54 6.86 12.60
N GLU A 132 6.98 6.32 13.74
CA GLU A 132 6.17 6.26 14.97
C GLU A 132 5.86 7.66 15.50
N LYS A 133 6.86 8.53 15.58
CA LYS A 133 6.67 9.93 16.00
C LYS A 133 5.74 10.71 15.07
N GLU A 134 5.82 10.49 13.76
CA GLU A 134 4.90 11.11 12.82
C GLU A 134 3.45 10.65 13.05
N ARG A 135 3.21 9.35 13.28
CA ARG A 135 1.88 8.82 13.61
C ARG A 135 1.33 9.42 14.91
N GLU A 136 2.15 9.52 15.96
CA GLU A 136 1.78 10.17 17.21
C GLU A 136 1.38 11.64 17.00
N ASN A 137 2.17 12.38 16.22
CA ASN A 137 1.91 13.79 15.91
C ASN A 137 0.63 13.97 15.09
N ILE A 138 0.34 13.07 14.14
CA ILE A 138 -0.91 13.08 13.37
C ILE A 138 -2.09 12.81 14.32
N ALA A 139 -2.00 11.78 15.16
CA ALA A 139 -3.04 11.45 16.13
C ALA A 139 -3.30 12.61 17.11
N PHE A 140 -2.25 13.26 17.61
CA PHE A 140 -2.36 14.43 18.47
C PHE A 140 -3.08 15.59 17.77
N ARG A 141 -2.68 15.93 16.54
CA ARG A 141 -3.33 17.00 15.74
C ARG A 141 -4.81 16.70 15.46
N LEU A 142 -5.13 15.45 15.10
CA LEU A 142 -6.51 15.02 14.86
C LEU A 142 -7.36 15.11 16.13
N ASN A 143 -6.84 14.64 17.28
CA ASN A 143 -7.54 14.70 18.55
C ASN A 143 -7.74 16.13 19.04
N SER A 144 -6.73 16.98 18.89
CA SER A 144 -6.81 18.41 19.23
C SER A 144 -7.85 19.14 18.36
N GLY A 145 -7.80 18.91 17.02
CA GLY A 145 -8.79 19.46 16.10
C GLY A 145 -10.21 18.98 16.38
N ARG A 146 -10.36 17.68 16.73
CA ARG A 146 -11.65 17.11 17.12
C ARG A 146 -12.21 17.76 18.40
N ARG A 147 -11.36 17.97 19.40
CA ARG A 147 -11.76 18.63 20.65
C ARG A 147 -12.24 20.05 20.41
N LEU A 148 -11.48 20.85 19.65
CA LEU A 148 -11.88 22.21 19.25
C LEU A 148 -13.19 22.23 18.46
N ALA A 149 -13.42 21.29 17.58
CA ALA A 149 -14.67 21.20 16.82
C ALA A 149 -15.87 20.89 17.73
N ILE A 150 -15.70 20.00 18.72
CA ILE A 150 -16.74 19.70 19.72
C ILE A 150 -17.04 20.93 20.59
N GLU A 151 -16.01 21.65 21.04
CA GLU A 151 -16.15 22.90 21.83
C GLU A 151 -16.90 23.98 21.03
N ARG A 152 -16.76 24.01 19.72
CA ARG A 152 -17.51 24.89 18.80
C ARG A 152 -18.91 24.38 18.47
N GLY A 153 -19.38 23.32 19.13
CA GLY A 153 -20.71 22.75 18.92
C GLY A 153 -20.83 21.85 17.67
N VAL A 154 -19.72 21.52 17.00
CA VAL A 154 -19.76 20.61 15.85
C VAL A 154 -20.01 19.19 16.36
N ARG A 155 -21.15 18.64 15.99
CA ARG A 155 -21.49 17.26 16.34
C ARG A 155 -20.65 16.28 15.52
N MET A 156 -19.89 15.45 16.22
CA MET A 156 -19.11 14.37 15.62
C MET A 156 -19.94 13.09 15.51
N GLY A 157 -19.60 12.26 14.55
CA GLY A 157 -20.21 10.95 14.32
C GLY A 157 -21.32 11.00 13.26
N ARG A 158 -22.17 9.98 13.28
CA ARG A 158 -23.22 9.80 12.29
C ARG A 158 -24.30 10.88 12.43
N LYS A 159 -24.73 11.44 11.30
CA LYS A 159 -25.82 12.46 11.30
C LYS A 159 -27.11 11.90 11.90
N ILE A 160 -27.83 12.75 12.68
CA ILE A 160 -29.16 12.38 13.20
C ILE A 160 -30.05 12.05 12.00
N GLY A 161 -30.92 11.05 12.15
CA GLY A 161 -31.82 10.62 11.08
C GLY A 161 -31.19 9.80 9.95
N SER A 162 -29.83 9.60 9.97
CA SER A 162 -29.17 8.75 8.99
C SER A 162 -29.31 7.25 9.25
N ILE A 163 -29.94 6.87 10.38
CA ILE A 163 -30.28 5.48 10.68
C ILE A 163 -31.68 5.24 10.08
N LYS A 164 -31.74 4.34 9.11
CA LYS A 164 -33.02 3.95 8.51
C LYS A 164 -33.95 3.40 9.58
N THR A 165 -35.20 3.88 9.59
CA THR A 165 -36.23 3.34 10.48
C THR A 165 -36.50 1.87 10.15
N HIS A 166 -37.17 1.16 11.06
CA HIS A 166 -37.55 -0.24 10.82
C HIS A 166 -38.42 -0.38 9.57
N GLU A 167 -39.31 0.56 9.32
CA GLU A 167 -40.20 0.61 8.11
C GLU A 167 -39.38 0.85 6.85
N GLN A 168 -38.43 1.80 6.87
CA GLN A 168 -37.54 2.06 5.73
C GLN A 168 -36.68 0.83 5.38
N LYS A 169 -36.18 0.12 6.40
CA LYS A 169 -35.46 -1.14 6.20
C LYS A 169 -36.37 -2.25 5.67
N ALA A 170 -37.60 -2.35 6.19
CA ALA A 170 -38.56 -3.34 5.72
C ALA A 170 -38.88 -3.16 4.24
N ASN A 171 -39.05 -1.92 3.79
CA ASN A 171 -39.28 -1.60 2.39
C ASN A 171 -38.04 -1.87 1.52
N GLU A 172 -36.87 -1.44 1.94
CA GLU A 172 -35.62 -1.62 1.19
C GLU A 172 -35.24 -3.10 1.03
N TYR A 173 -35.44 -3.90 2.07
CA TYR A 173 -35.08 -5.31 2.09
C TYR A 173 -36.29 -6.25 1.89
N LYS A 174 -37.37 -5.76 1.31
CA LYS A 174 -38.65 -6.47 1.10
C LYS A 174 -38.45 -7.85 0.48
N ASP A 175 -37.64 -7.97 -0.57
CA ASP A 175 -37.38 -9.24 -1.25
C ASP A 175 -36.63 -10.22 -0.40
N ILE A 176 -35.62 -9.74 0.35
CA ILE A 176 -34.86 -10.56 1.29
C ILE A 176 -35.78 -11.08 2.40
N ILE A 177 -36.58 -10.20 3.00
CA ILE A 177 -37.53 -10.55 4.06
C ILE A 177 -38.57 -11.56 3.54
N LYS A 178 -39.06 -11.40 2.32
CA LYS A 178 -39.99 -12.32 1.68
C LYS A 178 -39.40 -13.73 1.51
N CYS A 179 -38.15 -13.82 1.06
CA CYS A 179 -37.46 -15.10 0.94
C CYS A 179 -37.27 -15.75 2.30
N LEU A 180 -36.79 -15.01 3.29
CA LEU A 180 -36.54 -15.53 4.64
C LEU A 180 -37.81 -15.98 5.34
N ARG A 181 -38.96 -15.28 5.15
CA ARG A 181 -40.30 -15.68 5.67
C ARG A 181 -40.83 -16.96 5.03
N LYS A 182 -40.43 -17.24 3.77
CA LYS A 182 -40.72 -18.51 3.10
C LYS A 182 -39.86 -19.68 3.54
N GLY A 183 -38.97 -19.48 4.52
CA GLY A 183 -38.11 -20.52 5.08
C GLY A 183 -36.81 -20.78 4.30
N TYR A 184 -36.48 -19.95 3.29
CA TYR A 184 -35.21 -20.12 2.57
C TYR A 184 -33.99 -19.88 3.49
N SER A 185 -32.96 -20.70 3.30
CA SER A 185 -31.68 -20.51 3.99
C SER A 185 -31.00 -19.18 3.58
N VAL A 186 -30.06 -18.71 4.38
CA VAL A 186 -29.27 -17.49 4.05
C VAL A 186 -28.55 -17.64 2.70
N ALA A 187 -28.02 -18.84 2.42
CA ALA A 187 -27.34 -19.11 1.15
C ALA A 187 -28.31 -19.11 -0.04
N SER A 188 -29.46 -19.79 0.10
CA SER A 188 -30.51 -19.82 -0.94
C SER A 188 -31.08 -18.42 -1.18
N THR A 189 -31.31 -17.65 -0.12
CA THR A 189 -31.78 -16.25 -0.23
C THR A 189 -30.75 -15.38 -0.98
N TYR A 190 -29.45 -15.57 -0.74
CA TYR A 190 -28.40 -14.85 -1.45
C TYR A 190 -28.42 -15.19 -2.95
N ALA A 191 -28.53 -16.47 -3.31
CA ALA A 191 -28.58 -16.93 -4.71
C ALA A 191 -29.79 -16.30 -5.44
N ILE A 192 -31.00 -16.36 -4.85
CA ILE A 192 -32.23 -15.77 -5.40
C ILE A 192 -32.10 -14.25 -5.58
N CYS A 193 -31.52 -13.56 -4.59
CA CYS A 193 -31.32 -12.11 -4.65
C CYS A 193 -30.33 -11.74 -5.77
N LYS A 194 -29.27 -12.54 -5.96
CA LYS A 194 -28.28 -12.34 -7.03
C LYS A 194 -28.89 -12.51 -8.41
N GLU A 195 -29.71 -13.53 -8.61
CA GLU A 195 -30.48 -13.76 -9.87
C GLU A 195 -31.43 -12.60 -10.19
N LYS A 196 -32.07 -12.02 -9.17
CA LYS A 196 -32.98 -10.87 -9.30
C LYS A 196 -32.26 -9.52 -9.40
N GLY A 197 -30.94 -9.47 -9.41
CA GLY A 197 -30.17 -8.23 -9.45
C GLY A 197 -30.23 -7.39 -8.17
N VAL A 198 -30.70 -7.95 -7.05
CA VAL A 198 -30.77 -7.26 -5.76
C VAL A 198 -29.38 -7.24 -5.13
N LYS A 199 -28.79 -6.06 -4.99
CA LYS A 199 -27.47 -5.87 -4.37
C LYS A 199 -27.55 -6.15 -2.85
N CYS A 200 -27.05 -7.28 -2.42
CA CYS A 200 -26.93 -7.62 -0.99
C CYS A 200 -25.69 -8.49 -0.72
N SER A 201 -25.27 -8.52 0.54
CA SER A 201 -24.21 -9.42 1.01
C SER A 201 -24.79 -10.45 1.96
N ILE A 202 -24.09 -11.58 2.14
CA ILE A 202 -24.47 -12.63 3.11
C ILE A 202 -24.59 -12.05 4.52
N SER A 203 -23.68 -11.13 4.91
CA SER A 203 -23.74 -10.45 6.21
C SER A 203 -24.99 -9.57 6.37
N THR A 204 -25.42 -8.90 5.29
CA THR A 204 -26.68 -8.14 5.26
C THR A 204 -27.88 -9.06 5.48
N ILE A 205 -27.94 -10.21 4.79
CA ILE A 205 -29.04 -11.17 4.93
C ILE A 205 -29.10 -11.74 6.35
N LYS A 206 -27.94 -12.11 6.95
CA LYS A 206 -27.85 -12.57 8.35
C LYS A 206 -28.40 -11.51 9.32
N ARG A 207 -28.03 -10.24 9.13
CA ARG A 207 -28.52 -9.13 9.95
C ARG A 207 -30.03 -8.94 9.81
N ILE A 208 -30.55 -8.95 8.58
CA ILE A 208 -31.99 -8.84 8.32
C ILE A 208 -32.75 -10.03 8.91
N LYS A 209 -32.22 -11.25 8.79
CA LYS A 209 -32.82 -12.43 9.43
C LYS A 209 -32.95 -12.24 10.94
N LYS A 210 -31.89 -11.75 11.61
CA LYS A 210 -31.92 -11.51 13.06
C LYS A 210 -32.90 -10.39 13.46
N GLU A 211 -33.12 -9.38 12.61
CA GLU A 211 -33.93 -8.20 12.91
C GLU A 211 -35.44 -8.44 12.59
N PHE A 212 -35.76 -9.21 11.54
CA PHE A 212 -37.13 -9.35 11.01
C PHE A 212 -37.73 -10.74 11.08
N ILE A 213 -36.92 -11.77 11.35
CA ILE A 213 -37.34 -13.18 11.41
C ILE A 213 -36.89 -13.71 12.76
N ARG A 214 -37.83 -13.88 13.67
CA ARG A 214 -37.62 -14.56 14.97
C ARG A 214 -37.75 -16.06 14.83
#